data_2c026dccb7167943550bf152380d00e0
#
_entry.id   2c026dccb7167943550bf152380d00e0
#
_cell.length_a   1.000
_cell.length_b   1.000
_cell.length_c   1.000
_cell.angle_alpha   90.00
_cell.angle_beta   90.00
_cell.angle_gamma   90.00
#
_symmetry.space_group_name_H-M   'P 1'
#
loop_
_entity.id
_entity.type
_entity.pdbx_description
1 polymer ?
#
loop_
_entity_poly.entity_id
_entity_poly.type
_entity_poly.pdbx_seq_one_letter_code
_entity_poly.pdbx_strand_id
1 'polypeptide(L)'
;MYWDFPGEENTQNTLAVVKKAVKERNIRHVVVASTEGRTAKAFFEANLGVNLVVVTHVCGFSRPGEMEFPEDLRQRLLNSGVKVLTTTHVLSGAERGISRKFGGVYPVEIIANTLRMFGQGVKVCVEVATMALDAGMIPYGEDVIAVGGTGTGADTAIILRPSHAASIFDTWISEILCKPAKRKKES
;
A
#
# COMPACT_ATOMS: atom_id res chain seq x y z
N MET A 1 -5.14 16.44 2.22
CA MET A 1 -4.02 17.11 2.96
C MET A 1 -2.71 16.86 2.22
N TYR A 2 -1.75 17.81 2.29
CA TYR A 2 -0.47 17.67 1.58
C TYR A 2 0.70 17.90 2.53
N TRP A 3 1.69 17.00 2.47
CA TRP A 3 2.97 17.14 3.16
C TRP A 3 3.96 17.88 2.28
N ASP A 4 4.91 18.63 2.84
CA ASP A 4 5.95 19.26 2.02
C ASP A 4 6.79 18.23 1.27
N PHE A 5 7.31 17.22 1.97
CA PHE A 5 8.18 16.18 1.42
C PHE A 5 7.69 14.77 1.79
N PRO A 6 8.06 13.75 0.99
CA PRO A 6 7.78 12.35 1.33
C PRO A 6 8.70 11.85 2.44
N GLY A 7 8.25 10.84 3.18
CA GLY A 7 9.09 10.15 4.16
C GLY A 7 8.32 9.64 5.37
N GLU A 8 9.03 8.90 6.21
CA GLU A 8 8.47 8.23 7.38
C GLU A 8 8.01 9.20 8.48
N GLU A 9 8.52 10.42 8.49
CA GLU A 9 8.09 11.49 9.40
C GLU A 9 6.60 11.82 9.28
N ASN A 10 5.99 11.49 8.12
CA ASN A 10 4.56 11.70 7.89
C ASN A 10 3.68 10.57 8.43
N THR A 11 4.26 9.47 8.92
CA THR A 11 3.51 8.25 9.29
C THR A 11 2.43 8.52 10.33
N GLN A 12 2.74 9.24 11.40
CA GLN A 12 1.78 9.54 12.46
C GLN A 12 0.67 10.50 11.98
N ASN A 13 1.03 11.48 11.18
CA ASN A 13 0.06 12.40 10.58
C ASN A 13 -0.84 11.70 9.57
N THR A 14 -0.29 10.79 8.75
CA THR A 14 -1.05 9.94 7.83
C THR A 14 -2.04 9.05 8.60
N LEU A 15 -1.59 8.42 9.69
CA LEU A 15 -2.44 7.63 10.57
C LEU A 15 -3.59 8.48 11.17
N ALA A 16 -3.31 9.70 11.61
CA ALA A 16 -4.34 10.60 12.14
C ALA A 16 -5.39 10.94 11.08
N VAL A 17 -4.97 11.21 9.83
CA VAL A 17 -5.88 11.43 8.69
C VAL A 17 -6.73 10.20 8.42
N VAL A 18 -6.14 9.01 8.40
CA VAL A 18 -6.87 7.75 8.19
C VAL A 18 -7.88 7.51 9.31
N LYS A 19 -7.49 7.70 10.58
CA LYS A 19 -8.37 7.54 11.74
C LYS A 19 -9.61 8.45 11.66
N LYS A 20 -9.43 9.67 11.19
CA LYS A 20 -10.53 10.61 10.93
C LYS A 20 -11.42 10.11 9.80
N ALA A 21 -10.82 9.77 8.65
CA ALA A 21 -11.55 9.33 7.46
C ALA A 21 -12.34 8.03 7.69
N VAL A 22 -11.80 7.06 8.45
CA VAL A 22 -12.51 5.83 8.84
C VAL A 22 -13.87 6.17 9.47
N LYS A 23 -13.91 7.13 10.40
CA LYS A 23 -15.14 7.53 11.09
C LYS A 23 -16.08 8.34 10.19
N GLU A 24 -15.53 9.33 9.49
CA GLU A 24 -16.34 10.27 8.69
C GLU A 24 -16.92 9.64 7.42
N ARG A 25 -16.25 8.67 6.84
CA ARG A 25 -16.64 7.96 5.60
C ARG A 25 -17.18 6.56 5.87
N ASN A 26 -17.32 6.15 7.14
CA ASN A 26 -17.79 4.83 7.55
C ASN A 26 -17.03 3.69 6.84
N ILE A 27 -15.69 3.82 6.72
CA ILE A 27 -14.85 2.81 6.08
C ILE A 27 -14.62 1.64 7.03
N ARG A 28 -14.79 0.43 6.53
CA ARG A 28 -14.65 -0.81 7.31
C ARG A 28 -13.34 -1.57 7.05
N HIS A 29 -12.60 -1.19 6.01
CA HIS A 29 -11.40 -1.90 5.56
C HIS A 29 -10.25 -0.92 5.34
N VAL A 30 -9.10 -1.21 5.95
CA VAL A 30 -7.86 -0.44 5.76
C VAL A 30 -6.76 -1.39 5.32
N VAL A 31 -6.12 -1.10 4.19
CA VAL A 31 -5.00 -1.85 3.63
C VAL A 31 -3.74 -1.03 3.76
N VAL A 32 -2.71 -1.57 4.40
CA VAL A 32 -1.47 -0.84 4.72
C VAL A 32 -0.26 -1.54 4.12
N ALA A 33 0.51 -0.81 3.31
CA ALA A 33 1.84 -1.27 2.88
C ALA A 33 2.83 -1.18 4.04
N SER A 34 3.58 -2.24 4.30
CA SER A 34 4.62 -2.22 5.33
C SER A 34 5.73 -3.23 5.04
N THR A 35 6.93 -2.75 4.78
CA THR A 35 8.10 -3.58 4.45
C THR A 35 8.70 -4.20 5.72
N GLU A 36 9.16 -3.37 6.65
CA GLU A 36 9.87 -3.76 7.88
C GLU A 36 8.95 -3.78 9.13
N GLY A 37 7.64 -3.68 8.93
CA GLY A 37 6.67 -3.78 10.03
C GLY A 37 6.38 -2.47 10.77
N ARG A 38 7.18 -1.41 10.65
CA ARG A 38 6.99 -0.15 11.42
C ARG A 38 5.61 0.47 11.20
N THR A 39 5.20 0.62 9.95
CA THR A 39 3.88 1.15 9.60
C THR A 39 2.75 0.21 10.07
N ALA A 40 2.91 -1.09 9.85
CA ALA A 40 1.95 -2.10 10.30
C ALA A 40 1.74 -2.03 11.82
N LYS A 41 2.83 -1.94 12.60
CA LYS A 41 2.77 -1.80 14.07
C LYS A 41 2.01 -0.54 14.47
N ALA A 42 2.31 0.61 13.88
CA ALA A 42 1.65 1.87 14.19
C ALA A 42 0.13 1.81 13.95
N PHE A 43 -0.29 1.24 12.79
CA PHE A 43 -1.71 1.10 12.46
C PHE A 43 -2.42 0.05 13.32
N PHE A 44 -1.76 -1.03 13.67
CA PHE A 44 -2.27 -2.05 14.58
C PHE A 44 -2.51 -1.48 16.00
N GLU A 45 -1.52 -0.79 16.55
CA GLU A 45 -1.58 -0.20 17.90
C GLU A 45 -2.63 0.94 17.99
N ALA A 46 -2.93 1.60 16.87
CA ALA A 46 -3.95 2.65 16.81
C ALA A 46 -5.38 2.11 16.97
N ASN A 47 -5.61 0.81 16.83
CA ASN A 47 -6.90 0.14 17.00
C ASN A 47 -8.08 0.89 16.35
N LEU A 48 -8.06 0.96 15.03
CA LEU A 48 -9.03 1.75 14.25
C LEU A 48 -10.45 1.16 14.26
N GLY A 49 -10.65 -0.06 14.79
CA GLY A 49 -11.94 -0.76 14.78
C GLY A 49 -12.38 -1.22 13.38
N VAL A 50 -11.45 -1.50 12.50
CA VAL A 50 -11.67 -1.91 11.11
C VAL A 50 -10.98 -3.24 10.79
N ASN A 51 -11.35 -3.87 9.68
CA ASN A 51 -10.57 -4.97 9.13
C ASN A 51 -9.24 -4.40 8.59
N LEU A 52 -8.16 -4.65 9.32
CA LEU A 52 -6.81 -4.23 8.93
C LEU A 52 -6.15 -5.34 8.11
N VAL A 53 -5.66 -4.97 6.93
CA VAL A 53 -4.85 -5.83 6.07
C VAL A 53 -3.48 -5.21 5.91
N VAL A 54 -2.44 -5.95 6.21
CA VAL A 54 -1.04 -5.55 6.01
C VAL A 54 -0.50 -6.26 4.79
N VAL A 55 0.03 -5.50 3.82
CA VAL A 55 0.70 -6.06 2.63
C VAL A 55 2.19 -5.78 2.74
N THR A 56 2.98 -6.84 2.75
CA THR A 56 4.45 -6.78 2.85
C THR A 56 5.11 -6.74 1.47
N HIS A 57 6.43 -6.55 1.42
CA HIS A 57 7.17 -6.88 0.22
C HIS A 57 7.12 -8.40 -0.06
N VAL A 58 7.27 -8.76 -1.33
CA VAL A 58 7.48 -10.16 -1.74
C VAL A 58 8.74 -10.71 -1.07
N CYS A 59 8.71 -12.00 -0.68
CA CYS A 59 9.91 -12.69 -0.23
C CYS A 59 11.01 -12.61 -1.30
N GLY A 60 12.22 -12.28 -0.90
CA GLY A 60 13.34 -12.11 -1.83
C GLY A 60 13.41 -10.75 -2.52
N PHE A 61 12.73 -9.72 -2.01
CA PHE A 61 12.76 -8.38 -2.61
C PHE A 61 14.15 -7.75 -2.54
N SER A 62 14.78 -7.73 -1.39
CA SER A 62 16.15 -7.20 -1.19
C SER A 62 17.21 -8.27 -1.37
N ARG A 63 17.00 -9.48 -0.86
CA ARG A 63 17.90 -10.63 -0.98
C ARG A 63 17.10 -11.90 -1.26
N PRO A 64 17.56 -12.75 -2.19
CA PRO A 64 16.88 -14.00 -2.53
C PRO A 64 16.58 -14.87 -1.30
N GLY A 65 15.30 -15.26 -1.15
CA GLY A 65 14.84 -16.13 -0.06
C GLY A 65 14.63 -15.46 1.29
N GLU A 66 14.95 -14.17 1.46
CA GLU A 66 14.80 -13.47 2.73
C GLU A 66 13.50 -12.66 2.79
N MET A 67 12.90 -12.65 3.97
CA MET A 67 11.75 -11.81 4.32
C MET A 67 12.23 -10.57 5.06
N GLU A 68 11.77 -9.37 4.62
CA GLU A 68 12.09 -8.11 5.32
C GLU A 68 11.16 -7.87 6.51
N PHE A 69 9.95 -8.42 6.48
CA PHE A 69 8.95 -8.27 7.53
C PHE A 69 9.27 -9.19 8.70
N PRO A 70 9.40 -8.68 9.96
CA PRO A 70 9.76 -9.49 11.12
C PRO A 70 8.71 -10.56 11.42
N GLU A 71 9.17 -11.81 11.61
CA GLU A 71 8.26 -12.95 11.81
C GLU A 71 7.53 -12.87 13.15
N ASP A 72 8.15 -12.41 14.21
CA ASP A 72 7.51 -12.17 15.51
C ASP A 72 6.34 -11.20 15.43
N LEU A 73 6.52 -10.09 14.71
CA LEU A 73 5.45 -9.14 14.46
C LEU A 73 4.36 -9.75 13.58
N ARG A 74 4.73 -10.53 12.56
CA ARG A 74 3.78 -11.25 11.70
C ARG A 74 2.87 -12.16 12.52
N GLN A 75 3.44 -12.98 13.39
CA GLN A 75 2.68 -13.89 14.26
C GLN A 75 1.78 -13.12 15.24
N ARG A 76 2.29 -12.04 15.83
CA ARG A 76 1.50 -11.18 16.72
C ARG A 76 0.28 -10.59 16.00
N LEU A 77 0.45 -10.09 14.78
CA LEU A 77 -0.63 -9.54 13.96
C LEU A 77 -1.68 -10.61 13.64
N LEU A 78 -1.24 -11.77 13.14
CA LEU A 78 -2.12 -12.88 12.79
C LEU A 78 -2.92 -13.38 14.01
N ASN A 79 -2.29 -13.56 15.17
CA ASN A 79 -2.94 -13.96 16.42
C ASN A 79 -3.96 -12.93 16.92
N SER A 80 -3.84 -11.67 16.49
CA SER A 80 -4.77 -10.59 16.81
C SER A 80 -5.85 -10.39 15.74
N GLY A 81 -5.96 -11.28 14.75
CA GLY A 81 -6.95 -11.22 13.68
C GLY A 81 -6.62 -10.27 12.53
N VAL A 82 -5.44 -9.66 12.54
CA VAL A 82 -4.96 -8.84 11.41
C VAL A 82 -4.51 -9.76 10.27
N LYS A 83 -4.94 -9.47 9.06
CA LYS A 83 -4.53 -10.22 7.88
C LYS A 83 -3.18 -9.71 7.38
N VAL A 84 -2.23 -10.62 7.10
CA VAL A 84 -0.90 -10.27 6.59
C VAL A 84 -0.67 -11.00 5.27
N LEU A 85 -0.46 -10.24 4.19
CA LEU A 85 -0.26 -10.74 2.84
C LEU A 85 1.19 -10.52 2.39
N THR A 86 1.84 -11.59 1.99
CA THR A 86 3.12 -11.57 1.29
C THR A 86 2.95 -12.27 -0.05
N THR A 87 3.07 -11.54 -1.15
CA THR A 87 2.93 -12.09 -2.50
C THR A 87 3.61 -11.20 -3.53
N THR A 88 3.66 -11.65 -4.78
CA THR A 88 4.16 -10.87 -5.91
C THR A 88 3.45 -9.54 -6.03
N HIS A 89 4.20 -8.48 -6.28
CA HIS A 89 3.64 -7.14 -6.49
C HIS A 89 2.94 -7.08 -7.84
N VAL A 90 1.65 -6.77 -7.84
CA VAL A 90 0.80 -6.80 -9.06
C VAL A 90 1.23 -5.78 -10.11
N LEU A 91 1.82 -4.64 -9.71
CA LEU A 91 2.30 -3.60 -10.63
C LEU A 91 3.81 -3.70 -10.91
N SER A 92 4.41 -4.88 -10.74
CA SER A 92 5.80 -5.13 -11.11
C SER A 92 6.04 -6.62 -11.45
N GLY A 93 6.09 -7.48 -10.46
CA GLY A 93 6.15 -8.94 -10.63
C GLY A 93 7.13 -9.46 -11.67
N ALA A 94 6.69 -10.43 -12.44
CA ALA A 94 7.47 -11.06 -13.49
C ALA A 94 7.84 -10.09 -14.64
N GLU A 95 6.99 -9.12 -14.94
CA GLU A 95 7.23 -8.15 -16.01
C GLU A 95 8.48 -7.30 -15.74
N ARG A 96 8.73 -6.92 -14.47
CA ARG A 96 9.99 -6.26 -14.06
C ARG A 96 11.21 -7.17 -14.29
N GLY A 97 11.07 -8.48 -14.11
CA GLY A 97 12.13 -9.45 -14.42
C GLY A 97 12.46 -9.48 -15.91
N ILE A 98 11.42 -9.39 -16.74
CA ILE A 98 11.56 -9.34 -18.20
C ILE A 98 12.25 -8.04 -18.62
N SER A 99 11.75 -6.88 -18.16
CA SER A 99 12.32 -5.57 -18.54
C SER A 99 13.78 -5.41 -18.08
N ARG A 100 14.13 -5.94 -16.90
CA ARG A 100 15.52 -5.92 -16.41
C ARG A 100 16.46 -6.80 -17.25
N LYS A 101 15.98 -7.94 -17.74
CA LYS A 101 16.79 -8.89 -18.49
C LYS A 101 16.94 -8.53 -19.97
N PHE A 102 15.87 -8.05 -20.58
CA PHE A 102 15.78 -7.85 -22.03
C PHE A 102 15.67 -6.37 -22.46
N GLY A 103 15.50 -5.46 -21.50
CA GLY A 103 15.19 -4.06 -21.78
C GLY A 103 13.74 -3.85 -22.23
N GLY A 104 13.41 -2.64 -22.68
CA GLY A 104 12.09 -2.28 -23.19
C GLY A 104 11.17 -1.70 -22.12
N VAL A 105 9.94 -1.36 -22.53
CA VAL A 105 8.87 -0.84 -21.69
C VAL A 105 7.64 -1.73 -21.83
N TYR A 106 7.06 -2.11 -20.72
CA TYR A 106 5.97 -3.08 -20.69
C TYR A 106 4.69 -2.47 -20.10
N PRO A 107 3.49 -3.01 -20.43
CA PRO A 107 2.21 -2.41 -20.06
C PRO A 107 2.04 -2.13 -18.57
N VAL A 108 2.42 -3.06 -17.69
CA VAL A 108 2.29 -2.90 -16.23
C VAL A 108 3.22 -1.79 -15.71
N GLU A 109 4.39 -1.62 -16.30
CA GLU A 109 5.30 -0.53 -15.96
C GLU A 109 4.74 0.85 -16.36
N ILE A 110 3.99 0.90 -17.48
CA ILE A 110 3.28 2.12 -17.90
C ILE A 110 2.22 2.48 -16.86
N ILE A 111 1.39 1.52 -16.44
CA ILE A 111 0.38 1.72 -15.39
C ILE A 111 1.03 2.22 -14.10
N ALA A 112 2.08 1.54 -13.65
CA ALA A 112 2.80 1.91 -12.44
C ALA A 112 3.39 3.33 -12.51
N ASN A 113 3.97 3.72 -13.64
CA ASN A 113 4.57 5.05 -13.82
C ASN A 113 3.51 6.13 -13.96
N THR A 114 2.38 5.85 -14.59
CA THR A 114 1.22 6.76 -14.65
C THR A 114 0.71 7.08 -13.24
N LEU A 115 0.54 6.08 -12.40
CA LEU A 115 0.13 6.27 -11.00
C LEU A 115 1.19 7.06 -10.19
N ARG A 116 2.48 6.88 -10.48
CA ARG A 116 3.56 7.66 -9.86
C ARG A 116 3.55 9.15 -10.21
N MET A 117 2.87 9.54 -11.27
CA MET A 117 2.65 10.97 -11.57
C MET A 117 1.86 11.65 -10.46
N PHE A 118 1.00 10.92 -9.75
CA PHE A 118 0.27 11.40 -8.57
C PHE A 118 1.06 11.25 -7.26
N GLY A 119 2.18 10.55 -7.27
CA GLY A 119 3.06 10.25 -6.15
C GLY A 119 3.33 8.74 -6.00
N GLN A 120 4.51 8.38 -5.48
CA GLN A 120 4.87 6.98 -5.27
C GLN A 120 3.86 6.27 -4.36
N GLY A 121 3.43 6.94 -3.29
CA GLY A 121 2.48 6.37 -2.34
C GLY A 121 1.11 6.07 -2.98
N VAL A 122 0.65 6.88 -3.95
CA VAL A 122 -0.60 6.61 -4.69
C VAL A 122 -0.48 5.31 -5.50
N LYS A 123 0.65 5.11 -6.19
CA LYS A 123 0.92 3.84 -6.89
C LYS A 123 0.88 2.65 -5.91
N VAL A 124 1.54 2.78 -4.75
CA VAL A 124 1.57 1.74 -3.74
C VAL A 124 0.16 1.46 -3.21
N CYS A 125 -0.64 2.48 -2.93
CA CYS A 125 -2.02 2.31 -2.46
C CYS A 125 -2.89 1.49 -3.43
N VAL A 126 -2.85 1.80 -4.72
CA VAL A 126 -3.59 1.03 -5.73
C VAL A 126 -3.09 -0.41 -5.79
N GLU A 127 -1.78 -0.60 -5.80
CA GLU A 127 -1.15 -1.93 -5.85
C GLU A 127 -1.56 -2.81 -4.68
N VAL A 128 -1.41 -2.32 -3.43
CA VAL A 128 -1.72 -3.13 -2.24
C VAL A 128 -3.21 -3.39 -2.07
N ALA A 129 -4.08 -2.47 -2.50
CA ALA A 129 -5.53 -2.68 -2.47
C ALA A 129 -5.96 -3.77 -3.46
N THR A 130 -5.43 -3.74 -4.69
CA THR A 130 -5.66 -4.81 -5.69
C THR A 130 -5.13 -6.15 -5.18
N MET A 131 -3.90 -6.20 -4.63
CA MET A 131 -3.33 -7.43 -4.06
C MET A 131 -4.19 -7.99 -2.91
N ALA A 132 -4.68 -7.14 -2.02
CA ALA A 132 -5.54 -7.55 -0.91
C ALA A 132 -6.91 -8.06 -1.40
N LEU A 133 -7.45 -7.46 -2.46
CA LEU A 133 -8.69 -7.91 -3.09
C LEU A 133 -8.50 -9.27 -3.76
N ASP A 134 -7.46 -9.44 -4.57
CA ASP A 134 -7.16 -10.71 -5.25
C ASP A 134 -6.90 -11.86 -4.28
N ALA A 135 -6.37 -11.53 -3.09
CA ALA A 135 -6.19 -12.50 -2.01
C ALA A 135 -7.46 -12.78 -1.18
N GLY A 136 -8.61 -12.17 -1.49
CA GLY A 136 -9.86 -12.33 -0.74
C GLY A 136 -9.82 -11.75 0.68
N MET A 137 -8.92 -10.82 0.95
CA MET A 137 -8.75 -10.22 2.28
C MET A 137 -9.66 -9.03 2.53
N ILE A 138 -10.16 -8.40 1.47
CA ILE A 138 -11.18 -7.34 1.48
C ILE A 138 -12.30 -7.71 0.51
N PRO A 139 -13.53 -7.21 0.72
CA PRO A 139 -14.66 -7.51 -0.16
C PRO A 139 -14.57 -6.75 -1.49
N TYR A 140 -15.11 -7.34 -2.55
CA TYR A 140 -15.30 -6.67 -3.84
C TYR A 140 -16.45 -5.65 -3.76
N GLY A 141 -16.30 -4.53 -4.46
CA GLY A 141 -17.35 -3.50 -4.60
C GLY A 141 -17.50 -2.54 -3.42
N GLU A 142 -16.65 -2.65 -2.40
CA GLU A 142 -16.63 -1.73 -1.26
C GLU A 142 -15.48 -0.71 -1.36
N ASP A 143 -15.72 0.49 -0.80
CA ASP A 143 -14.67 1.49 -0.65
C ASP A 143 -13.76 1.10 0.52
N VAL A 144 -12.46 1.18 0.30
CA VAL A 144 -11.43 0.92 1.31
C VAL A 144 -10.47 2.10 1.42
N ILE A 145 -9.80 2.24 2.54
CA ILE A 145 -8.64 3.13 2.63
C ILE A 145 -7.38 2.30 2.37
N ALA A 146 -6.59 2.70 1.38
CA ALA A 146 -5.25 2.17 1.18
C ALA A 146 -4.20 3.19 1.63
N VAL A 147 -3.15 2.67 2.27
CA VAL A 147 -2.05 3.46 2.84
C VAL A 147 -0.74 2.99 2.24
N GLY A 148 0.01 3.94 1.72
CA GLY A 148 1.33 3.72 1.12
C GLY A 148 2.31 4.80 1.49
N GLY A 149 3.51 4.72 0.94
CA GLY A 149 4.54 5.72 1.18
C GLY A 149 5.65 5.68 0.13
N THR A 150 6.64 6.52 0.36
CA THR A 150 7.81 6.70 -0.50
C THR A 150 9.06 6.20 0.22
N GLY A 151 9.50 5.01 -0.11
CA GLY A 151 10.63 4.35 0.55
C GLY A 151 10.20 3.71 1.87
N THR A 152 10.33 4.41 2.98
CA THR A 152 9.96 3.94 4.32
C THR A 152 8.81 4.74 4.92
N GLY A 153 8.05 4.13 5.83
CA GLY A 153 6.90 4.75 6.50
C GLY A 153 5.67 4.92 5.60
N ALA A 154 4.73 5.74 6.05
CA ALA A 154 3.52 6.10 5.33
C ALA A 154 3.42 7.62 5.15
N ASP A 155 3.20 8.07 3.94
CA ASP A 155 3.02 9.48 3.59
C ASP A 155 1.79 9.72 2.70
N THR A 156 1.07 8.66 2.35
CA THR A 156 -0.05 8.71 1.41
C THR A 156 -1.18 7.82 1.89
N ALA A 157 -2.40 8.33 1.85
CA ALA A 157 -3.62 7.57 2.04
C ALA A 157 -4.67 7.99 1.01
N ILE A 158 -5.38 7.01 0.43
CA ILE A 158 -6.45 7.25 -0.53
C ILE A 158 -7.68 6.42 -0.18
N ILE A 159 -8.87 6.90 -0.56
CA ILE A 159 -10.08 6.09 -0.60
C ILE A 159 -10.24 5.61 -2.03
N LEU A 160 -10.41 4.30 -2.19
CA LEU A 160 -10.65 3.71 -3.49
C LEU A 160 -11.56 2.49 -3.39
N ARG A 161 -12.25 2.20 -4.49
CA ARG A 161 -12.90 0.92 -4.74
C ARG A 161 -12.01 0.14 -5.68
N PRO A 162 -11.22 -0.81 -5.15
CA PRO A 162 -10.30 -1.57 -5.99
C PRO A 162 -11.03 -2.56 -6.87
N SER A 163 -10.46 -2.84 -8.03
CA SER A 163 -10.84 -3.96 -8.88
C SER A 163 -9.75 -5.03 -8.89
N HIS A 164 -10.07 -6.24 -9.35
CA HIS A 164 -9.11 -7.32 -9.53
C HIS A 164 -8.01 -6.95 -10.54
N ALA A 165 -6.85 -7.58 -10.44
CA ALA A 165 -5.73 -7.32 -11.35
C ALA A 165 -6.13 -7.48 -12.82
N ALA A 166 -6.98 -8.45 -13.15
CA ALA A 166 -7.47 -8.69 -14.50
C ALA A 166 -8.40 -7.57 -15.03
N SER A 167 -8.94 -6.72 -14.15
CA SER A 167 -9.80 -5.58 -14.46
C SER A 167 -9.32 -4.31 -13.76
N ILE A 168 -8.03 -4.13 -13.64
CA ILE A 168 -7.41 -3.06 -12.84
C ILE A 168 -7.88 -1.65 -13.22
N PHE A 169 -8.27 -1.43 -14.46
CA PHE A 169 -8.78 -0.15 -14.96
C PHE A 169 -10.19 0.18 -14.45
N ASP A 170 -10.91 -0.77 -13.88
CA ASP A 170 -12.19 -0.54 -13.21
C ASP A 170 -12.02 -0.05 -11.76
N THR A 171 -10.78 0.06 -11.30
CA THR A 171 -10.47 0.66 -10.00
C THR A 171 -10.85 2.13 -9.98
N TRP A 172 -11.64 2.54 -8.98
CA TRP A 172 -12.05 3.94 -8.80
C TRP A 172 -11.40 4.57 -7.58
N ILE A 173 -10.57 5.58 -7.78
CA ILE A 173 -9.99 6.39 -6.71
C ILE A 173 -10.94 7.56 -6.45
N SER A 174 -11.66 7.52 -5.31
CA SER A 174 -12.66 8.54 -4.97
C SER A 174 -12.07 9.74 -4.24
N GLU A 175 -11.00 9.54 -3.44
CA GLU A 175 -10.39 10.64 -2.69
C GLU A 175 -8.91 10.37 -2.41
N ILE A 176 -8.06 11.39 -2.58
CA ILE A 176 -6.69 11.38 -2.06
C ILE A 176 -6.72 12.14 -0.73
N LEU A 177 -6.71 11.41 0.38
CA LEU A 177 -6.81 11.97 1.73
C LEU A 177 -5.57 12.80 2.09
N CYS A 178 -4.39 12.23 1.81
CA CYS A 178 -3.12 12.91 1.99
C CYS A 178 -2.03 12.33 1.08
N LYS A 179 -1.06 13.15 0.74
CA LYS A 179 0.15 12.77 0.01
C LYS A 179 1.21 13.88 0.07
N PRO A 180 2.49 13.59 -0.27
CA PRO A 180 3.49 14.62 -0.48
C PRO A 180 3.12 15.55 -1.64
N ALA A 181 3.35 16.86 -1.45
CA ALA A 181 3.21 17.87 -2.50
C ALA A 181 4.43 17.93 -3.42
N LYS A 182 5.60 17.70 -2.87
CA LYS A 182 6.88 17.75 -3.57
C LYS A 182 7.49 16.35 -3.69
N ARG A 183 8.31 16.14 -4.71
CA ARG A 183 9.18 14.97 -4.82
C ARG A 183 10.31 15.07 -3.79
N LYS A 184 10.91 13.92 -3.43
CA LYS A 184 12.14 13.95 -2.63
C LYS A 184 13.17 14.80 -3.40
N LYS A 185 13.88 15.70 -2.72
CA LYS A 185 14.98 16.44 -3.37
C LYS A 185 15.98 15.40 -3.92
N GLU A 186 16.30 15.53 -5.19
CA GLU A 186 17.46 14.85 -5.75
C GLU A 186 18.67 15.42 -5.01
N SER A 187 19.37 14.55 -4.29
CA SER A 187 20.59 14.87 -3.55
C SER A 187 21.77 14.92 -4.51
#